data_21988df1f8ae62079b4508f82b2b04a9
#
_entry.id   21988df1f8ae62079b4508f82b2b04a9
#
_cell.length_a   1.000
_cell.length_b   1.000
_cell.length_c   1.000
_cell.angle_alpha   90.00
_cell.angle_beta   90.00
_cell.angle_gamma   90.00
#
_symmetry.space_group_name_H-M   'P 1'
#
loop_
_entity.id
_entity.type
_entity.pdbx_description
1 polymer ?
#
loop_
_entity_poly.entity_id
_entity_poly.type
_entity_poly.pdbx_seq_one_letter_code
_entity_poly.pdbx_strand_id
1 'polypeptide(L)'
;MKKSLKVASLSTLALTVLALGTGLASADTFATPVTTTTSTGNTTPVSLTFQAGNLQLTSAPSFATTSNLSILSNTTSENYTIPAGTTTPTIAVSDLTGGTTGWTVSAQASTLTGAGLTTIGAGNYLTLNMGALTASGSASKVAAATSATQLTTDGATTVPVLTASDDSNQSVSQAVTSATLTTGAGQVINAGHYTGTITWTISNAAGTVK
;
A
#
# COMPACT_ATOMS: atom_id res chain seq x y z
N MET A 1 -46.45 13.77 -45.05
CA MET A 1 -46.60 13.47 -43.62
C MET A 1 -45.34 13.89 -42.90
N LYS A 2 -45.37 15.05 -42.22
CA LYS A 2 -44.22 15.55 -41.42
C LYS A 2 -44.36 15.05 -39.99
N LYS A 3 -43.47 14.18 -39.51
CA LYS A 3 -43.42 13.79 -38.11
C LYS A 3 -42.56 14.79 -37.34
N SER A 4 -43.18 15.58 -36.46
CA SER A 4 -42.48 16.45 -35.55
C SER A 4 -41.89 15.65 -34.41
N LEU A 5 -40.60 15.76 -34.22
CA LEU A 5 -39.86 15.19 -33.10
C LEU A 5 -40.04 16.12 -31.88
N LYS A 6 -40.74 15.68 -30.86
CA LYS A 6 -40.83 16.37 -29.58
C LYS A 6 -39.54 16.10 -28.79
N VAL A 7 -38.74 17.14 -28.61
CA VAL A 7 -37.61 17.12 -27.69
C VAL A 7 -38.16 17.23 -26.27
N ALA A 8 -38.04 16.16 -25.50
CA ALA A 8 -38.32 16.18 -24.08
C ALA A 8 -37.20 16.92 -23.34
N SER A 9 -37.56 17.97 -22.64
CA SER A 9 -36.67 18.71 -21.75
C SER A 9 -36.29 17.79 -20.58
N LEU A 10 -35.01 17.49 -20.44
CA LEU A 10 -34.49 16.84 -19.24
C LEU A 10 -34.42 17.86 -18.10
N SER A 11 -35.28 17.66 -17.13
CA SER A 11 -35.35 18.40 -15.88
C SER A 11 -34.14 18.09 -14.98
N THR A 12 -33.53 19.18 -14.50
CA THR A 12 -32.85 19.35 -13.21
C THR A 12 -32.40 18.09 -12.47
N LEU A 13 -31.11 17.76 -12.59
CA LEU A 13 -30.43 16.93 -11.64
C LEU A 13 -30.06 17.80 -10.42
N ALA A 14 -30.82 17.68 -9.33
CA ALA A 14 -30.45 18.29 -8.06
C ALA A 14 -29.35 17.43 -7.44
N LEU A 15 -28.11 17.89 -7.50
CA LEU A 15 -26.99 17.29 -6.79
C LEU A 15 -27.08 17.71 -5.31
N THR A 16 -27.63 16.85 -4.46
CA THR A 16 -27.55 17.02 -3.01
C THR A 16 -26.15 16.62 -2.55
N VAL A 17 -25.29 17.58 -2.30
CA VAL A 17 -24.01 17.36 -1.63
C VAL A 17 -24.28 17.24 -0.14
N LEU A 18 -24.14 16.03 0.38
CA LEU A 18 -24.16 15.79 1.83
C LEU A 18 -22.80 16.21 2.41
N ALA A 19 -22.74 17.41 2.97
CA ALA A 19 -21.56 17.92 3.64
C ALA A 19 -21.46 17.31 5.06
N LEU A 20 -20.57 16.36 5.25
CA LEU A 20 -20.04 15.97 6.56
C LEU A 20 -18.58 16.40 6.64
N GLY A 21 -18.36 17.52 7.31
CA GLY A 21 -17.01 18.04 7.59
C GLY A 21 -16.98 19.56 7.56
N THR A 22 -16.76 20.18 8.69
CA THR A 22 -16.66 21.62 8.90
C THR A 22 -15.43 22.21 8.19
N GLY A 23 -15.61 22.60 6.93
CA GLY A 23 -14.67 23.39 6.18
C GLY A 23 -15.47 24.35 5.32
N LEU A 24 -15.20 25.65 5.49
CA LEU A 24 -15.90 26.73 4.81
C LEU A 24 -15.89 26.53 3.29
N ALA A 25 -16.99 26.03 2.75
CA ALA A 25 -17.24 26.10 1.33
C ALA A 25 -17.64 27.54 1.02
N SER A 26 -16.76 28.31 0.37
CA SER A 26 -17.16 29.54 -0.29
C SER A 26 -18.12 29.16 -1.41
N ALA A 27 -19.38 29.44 -1.21
CA ALA A 27 -20.36 29.32 -2.28
C ALA A 27 -20.09 30.47 -3.28
N ASP A 28 -19.36 30.12 -4.36
CA ASP A 28 -19.33 31.03 -5.51
C ASP A 28 -20.75 31.14 -6.08
N THR A 29 -21.30 32.33 -6.07
CA THR A 29 -22.58 32.65 -6.65
C THR A 29 -22.55 32.39 -8.16
N PHE A 30 -23.37 31.44 -8.61
CA PHE A 30 -23.60 31.23 -10.04
C PHE A 30 -24.00 32.56 -10.70
N ALA A 31 -23.23 32.96 -11.68
CA ALA A 31 -23.58 34.16 -12.46
C ALA A 31 -24.93 33.98 -13.12
N THR A 32 -25.78 35.02 -13.04
CA THR A 32 -27.06 35.09 -13.73
C THR A 32 -26.88 34.84 -15.24
N PRO A 33 -27.75 34.06 -15.86
CA PRO A 33 -27.63 33.79 -17.29
C PRO A 33 -27.70 35.06 -18.13
N VAL A 34 -26.68 35.25 -18.95
CA VAL A 34 -26.64 36.34 -19.91
C VAL A 34 -27.56 35.98 -21.07
N THR A 35 -28.61 36.75 -21.24
CA THR A 35 -29.49 36.66 -22.41
C THR A 35 -28.86 37.40 -23.58
N THR A 36 -28.19 36.69 -24.46
CA THR A 36 -27.71 37.24 -25.74
C THR A 36 -28.59 36.74 -26.88
N THR A 37 -29.10 37.65 -27.66
CA THR A 37 -30.03 37.42 -28.78
C THR A 37 -29.33 37.09 -30.11
N THR A 38 -28.11 36.56 -30.10
CA THR A 38 -27.44 36.10 -31.31
C THR A 38 -26.72 34.80 -31.06
N SER A 39 -27.20 33.79 -31.72
CA SER A 39 -26.85 32.43 -31.82
C SER A 39 -25.36 32.15 -32.10
N THR A 40 -24.59 31.89 -31.07
CA THR A 40 -23.43 30.97 -31.17
C THR A 40 -23.11 30.48 -29.76
N GLY A 41 -23.64 29.32 -29.42
CA GLY A 41 -23.24 28.51 -28.29
C GLY A 41 -23.08 29.22 -26.92
N ASN A 42 -24.08 29.15 -26.05
CA ASN A 42 -23.89 29.53 -24.65
C ASN A 42 -22.94 28.55 -23.98
N THR A 43 -21.81 29.03 -23.47
CA THR A 43 -20.87 28.23 -22.66
C THR A 43 -21.16 28.52 -21.20
N THR A 44 -21.42 27.46 -20.45
CA THR A 44 -21.51 27.54 -18.97
C THR A 44 -20.18 27.14 -18.37
N PRO A 45 -19.46 28.04 -17.67
CA PRO A 45 -18.24 27.67 -16.99
C PRO A 45 -18.55 26.71 -15.81
N VAL A 46 -17.78 25.67 -15.68
CA VAL A 46 -17.82 24.76 -14.54
C VAL A 46 -16.49 24.87 -13.81
N SER A 47 -16.51 25.17 -12.51
CA SER A 47 -15.34 25.20 -11.65
C SER A 47 -15.50 24.11 -10.59
N LEU A 48 -14.49 23.26 -10.48
CA LEU A 48 -14.44 22.17 -9.49
C LEU A 48 -13.11 22.26 -8.76
N THR A 49 -13.16 22.13 -7.43
CA THR A 49 -11.97 22.05 -6.61
C THR A 49 -11.89 20.66 -5.97
N PHE A 50 -10.80 19.95 -6.23
CA PHE A 50 -10.53 18.68 -5.59
C PHE A 50 -9.57 18.90 -4.42
N GLN A 51 -9.91 18.33 -3.26
CA GLN A 51 -9.09 18.42 -2.07
C GLN A 51 -8.22 17.16 -1.94
N ALA A 52 -6.94 17.34 -1.60
CA ALA A 52 -6.04 16.23 -1.37
C ALA A 52 -6.47 15.42 -0.14
N GLY A 53 -6.47 14.11 -0.27
CA GLY A 53 -6.59 13.17 0.84
C GLY A 53 -5.21 12.80 1.41
N ASN A 54 -5.13 11.64 2.06
CA ASN A 54 -3.93 11.18 2.74
C ASN A 54 -3.29 9.99 2.01
N LEU A 55 -1.95 9.89 2.15
CA LEU A 55 -1.20 8.66 1.89
C LEU A 55 -1.12 7.86 3.19
N GLN A 56 -1.53 6.58 3.16
CA GLN A 56 -1.66 5.79 4.36
C GLN A 56 -1.30 4.32 4.13
N LEU A 57 -0.47 3.74 5.01
CA LEU A 57 -0.32 2.30 5.11
C LEU A 57 -1.49 1.76 5.95
N THR A 58 -2.43 1.08 5.30
CA THR A 58 -3.68 0.62 5.92
C THR A 58 -3.60 -0.79 6.50
N SER A 59 -2.63 -1.58 6.03
CA SER A 59 -2.34 -2.91 6.56
C SER A 59 -0.86 -3.23 6.43
N ALA A 60 -0.33 -3.93 7.42
CA ALA A 60 1.01 -4.50 7.42
C ALA A 60 0.95 -5.96 7.90
N PRO A 61 1.76 -6.87 7.32
CA PRO A 61 1.79 -8.27 7.68
C PRO A 61 2.25 -8.48 9.12
N SER A 62 1.64 -9.43 9.81
CA SER A 62 2.09 -9.94 11.10
C SER A 62 2.34 -11.43 10.98
N PHE A 63 3.49 -11.88 11.48
CA PHE A 63 3.93 -13.27 11.47
C PHE A 63 4.04 -13.86 12.88
N ALA A 64 3.30 -13.31 13.84
CA ALA A 64 3.22 -13.91 15.16
C ALA A 64 2.69 -15.35 15.03
N THR A 65 3.59 -16.32 15.13
CA THR A 65 3.25 -17.73 15.01
C THR A 65 3.63 -18.46 16.29
N THR A 66 2.78 -19.40 16.68
CA THR A 66 3.08 -20.39 17.71
C THR A 66 3.63 -21.69 17.10
N SER A 67 3.94 -21.70 15.80
CA SER A 67 4.46 -22.90 15.14
C SER A 67 5.80 -23.30 15.74
N ASN A 68 5.89 -24.55 16.16
CA ASN A 68 7.14 -25.15 16.61
C ASN A 68 7.98 -25.50 15.38
N LEU A 69 9.10 -24.83 15.20
CA LEU A 69 10.08 -25.14 14.17
C LEU A 69 11.10 -26.12 14.74
N SER A 70 11.42 -27.18 13.99
CA SER A 70 12.49 -28.12 14.38
C SER A 70 13.84 -27.47 14.16
N ILE A 71 14.74 -27.60 15.13
CA ILE A 71 16.12 -27.13 14.98
C ILE A 71 16.84 -28.04 13.96
N LEU A 72 17.41 -27.39 12.95
CA LEU A 72 18.21 -28.04 11.91
C LEU A 72 19.71 -27.95 12.24
N SER A 73 20.52 -28.63 11.47
CA SER A 73 21.99 -28.58 11.62
C SER A 73 22.47 -27.15 11.29
N ASN A 74 23.45 -26.66 12.05
CA ASN A 74 24.06 -25.35 11.80
C ASN A 74 25.34 -25.41 10.95
N THR A 75 25.65 -26.55 10.36
CA THR A 75 26.86 -26.71 9.54
C THR A 75 26.72 -26.04 8.17
N THR A 76 25.50 -25.90 7.72
CA THR A 76 25.12 -25.22 6.47
C THR A 76 24.11 -24.10 6.75
N SER A 77 23.83 -23.31 5.74
CA SER A 77 22.72 -22.36 5.80
C SER A 77 21.38 -23.11 5.79
N GLU A 78 20.49 -22.77 6.72
CA GLU A 78 19.21 -23.46 6.90
C GLU A 78 18.03 -22.54 6.73
N ASN A 79 16.90 -23.11 6.30
CA ASN A 79 15.65 -22.37 6.02
C ASN A 79 14.52 -22.84 6.94
N TYR A 80 13.94 -21.90 7.66
CA TYR A 80 12.79 -22.13 8.54
C TYR A 80 11.57 -21.38 7.99
N THR A 81 10.60 -22.11 7.46
CA THR A 81 9.40 -21.51 6.90
C THR A 81 8.41 -21.15 8.02
N ILE A 82 8.01 -19.91 8.05
CA ILE A 82 6.98 -19.35 8.93
C ILE A 82 5.71 -19.22 8.10
N PRO A 83 4.70 -20.07 8.32
CA PRO A 83 3.48 -20.01 7.52
C PRO A 83 2.73 -18.71 7.78
N ALA A 84 2.01 -18.23 6.79
CA ALA A 84 0.95 -17.26 7.01
C ALA A 84 -0.10 -17.89 7.93
N GLY A 85 -0.68 -17.10 8.82
CA GLY A 85 -1.78 -17.56 9.66
C GLY A 85 -3.02 -17.93 8.84
N THR A 86 -4.16 -18.10 9.50
CA THR A 86 -5.46 -18.44 8.84
C THR A 86 -5.93 -17.38 7.85
N THR A 87 -5.48 -16.14 8.00
CA THR A 87 -5.71 -15.04 7.05
C THR A 87 -4.40 -14.70 6.35
N THR A 88 -4.41 -14.62 5.03
CA THR A 88 -3.23 -14.18 4.26
C THR A 88 -2.87 -12.75 4.64
N PRO A 89 -1.69 -12.51 5.23
CA PRO A 89 -1.27 -11.17 5.58
C PRO A 89 -1.08 -10.33 4.31
N THR A 90 -1.38 -9.04 4.42
CA THR A 90 -1.25 -8.12 3.29
C THR A 90 -0.50 -6.86 3.68
N ILE A 91 0.23 -6.30 2.71
CA ILE A 91 0.69 -4.91 2.72
C ILE A 91 -0.36 -4.13 1.95
N ALA A 92 -1.05 -3.19 2.59
CA ALA A 92 -2.06 -2.39 1.91
C ALA A 92 -1.81 -0.90 2.10
N VAL A 93 -1.95 -0.16 1.01
CA VAL A 93 -1.76 1.29 0.94
C VAL A 93 -3.02 1.92 0.36
N SER A 94 -3.43 3.04 0.93
CA SER A 94 -4.41 3.95 0.35
C SER A 94 -3.71 5.25 0.01
N ASP A 95 -3.70 5.61 -1.27
CA ASP A 95 -3.20 6.87 -1.77
C ASP A 95 -4.35 7.69 -2.35
N LEU A 96 -4.67 8.79 -1.68
CA LEU A 96 -5.69 9.74 -2.07
C LEU A 96 -5.11 11.16 -2.16
N THR A 97 -3.79 11.29 -2.28
CA THR A 97 -3.11 12.59 -2.25
C THR A 97 -3.41 13.45 -3.47
N GLY A 98 -3.79 12.86 -4.59
CA GLY A 98 -4.00 13.58 -5.85
C GLY A 98 -2.70 14.22 -6.38
N GLY A 99 -1.57 13.80 -5.82
CA GLY A 99 -0.25 14.34 -6.16
C GLY A 99 0.39 13.65 -7.35
N THR A 100 1.48 14.26 -7.83
CA THR A 100 2.32 13.74 -8.92
C THR A 100 3.57 13.02 -8.40
N THR A 101 3.73 12.89 -7.08
CA THR A 101 4.83 12.17 -6.46
C THR A 101 4.40 10.76 -6.10
N GLY A 102 5.24 9.78 -6.43
CA GLY A 102 5.01 8.41 -6.01
C GLY A 102 5.27 8.19 -4.53
N TRP A 103 5.14 6.95 -4.09
CA TRP A 103 5.41 6.55 -2.72
C TRP A 103 6.15 5.22 -2.65
N THR A 104 6.74 4.96 -1.49
CA THR A 104 7.47 3.73 -1.19
C THR A 104 7.07 3.19 0.17
N VAL A 105 6.71 1.92 0.23
CA VAL A 105 6.66 1.14 1.47
C VAL A 105 7.96 0.42 1.62
N SER A 106 8.58 0.57 2.77
CA SER A 106 9.83 -0.10 3.13
C SER A 106 9.65 -0.91 4.40
N ALA A 107 10.45 -1.97 4.53
CA ALA A 107 10.47 -2.85 5.69
C ALA A 107 11.87 -2.98 6.26
N GLN A 108 11.98 -3.13 7.58
CA GLN A 108 13.20 -3.38 8.32
C GLN A 108 12.93 -4.45 9.37
N ALA A 109 13.72 -5.51 9.39
CA ALA A 109 13.60 -6.56 10.40
C ALA A 109 14.60 -6.32 11.54
N SER A 110 14.14 -6.44 12.77
CA SER A 110 15.04 -6.46 13.95
C SER A 110 15.76 -7.79 14.05
N THR A 111 16.77 -7.85 14.90
CA THR A 111 17.31 -9.12 15.41
C THR A 111 16.20 -9.91 16.11
N LEU A 112 16.32 -11.24 16.06
CA LEU A 112 15.45 -12.14 16.82
C LEU A 112 16.15 -12.52 18.12
N THR A 113 15.49 -12.31 19.24
CA THR A 113 16.04 -12.54 20.57
C THR A 113 15.10 -13.37 21.42
N GLY A 114 15.65 -14.09 22.39
CA GLY A 114 14.91 -14.82 23.40
C GLY A 114 15.69 -14.86 24.72
N ALA A 115 14.98 -14.99 25.84
CA ALA A 115 15.61 -14.99 27.16
C ALA A 115 16.60 -16.14 27.30
N GLY A 116 17.88 -15.83 27.52
CA GLY A 116 18.96 -16.81 27.66
C GLY A 116 19.34 -17.56 26.36
N LEU A 117 18.85 -17.08 25.20
CA LEU A 117 19.10 -17.67 23.89
C LEU A 117 20.15 -16.86 23.10
N THR A 118 20.78 -17.52 22.12
CA THR A 118 21.64 -16.83 21.17
C THR A 118 20.80 -15.89 20.28
N THR A 119 21.33 -14.71 19.97
CA THR A 119 20.67 -13.77 19.07
C THR A 119 20.82 -14.24 17.62
N ILE A 120 19.73 -14.15 16.86
CA ILE A 120 19.74 -14.34 15.41
C ILE A 120 19.72 -12.93 14.79
N GLY A 121 20.89 -12.49 14.32
CA GLY A 121 21.12 -11.11 13.87
C GLY A 121 21.77 -11.04 12.49
N ALA A 122 22.76 -10.19 12.33
CA ALA A 122 23.48 -9.99 11.07
C ALA A 122 23.97 -11.31 10.46
N GLY A 123 23.90 -11.42 9.13
CA GLY A 123 24.20 -12.66 8.40
C GLY A 123 23.03 -13.65 8.28
N ASN A 124 21.90 -13.32 8.87
CA ASN A 124 20.63 -14.05 8.72
C ASN A 124 19.61 -13.16 8.00
N TYR A 125 18.63 -13.78 7.34
CA TYR A 125 17.64 -13.08 6.53
C TYR A 125 16.24 -13.60 6.82
N LEU A 126 15.29 -12.66 6.89
CA LEU A 126 13.88 -12.97 6.83
C LEU A 126 13.40 -12.68 5.41
N THR A 127 13.08 -13.70 4.66
CA THR A 127 12.57 -13.57 3.30
C THR A 127 11.05 -13.56 3.33
N LEU A 128 10.44 -12.48 2.85
CA LEU A 128 8.99 -12.38 2.67
C LEU A 128 8.63 -12.94 1.30
N ASN A 129 7.82 -13.99 1.26
CA ASN A 129 7.32 -14.57 0.00
C ASN A 129 6.08 -13.80 -0.43
N MET A 130 6.25 -13.02 -1.49
CA MET A 130 5.22 -12.12 -1.99
C MET A 130 4.23 -12.86 -2.89
N GLY A 131 2.96 -12.56 -2.72
CA GLY A 131 1.87 -13.10 -3.51
C GLY A 131 1.31 -12.07 -4.50
N ALA A 132 0.03 -12.22 -4.82
CA ALA A 132 -0.64 -11.37 -5.79
C ALA A 132 -0.71 -9.90 -5.35
N LEU A 133 -0.49 -9.00 -6.31
CA LEU A 133 -0.75 -7.57 -6.20
C LEU A 133 -2.14 -7.27 -6.73
N THR A 134 -2.91 -6.50 -5.98
CA THR A 134 -4.22 -5.99 -6.38
C THR A 134 -4.20 -4.47 -6.26
N ALA A 135 -4.70 -3.77 -7.27
CA ALA A 135 -4.82 -2.33 -7.27
C ALA A 135 -6.22 -1.92 -7.74
N SER A 136 -6.81 -0.88 -7.13
CA SER A 136 -8.12 -0.36 -7.53
C SER A 136 -8.08 0.48 -8.82
N GLY A 137 -6.87 0.90 -9.22
CA GLY A 137 -6.62 1.67 -10.44
C GLY A 137 -5.65 0.95 -11.38
N SER A 138 -4.73 1.69 -11.99
CA SER A 138 -3.75 1.13 -12.93
C SER A 138 -2.61 0.42 -12.18
N ALA A 139 -2.64 -0.90 -12.16
CA ALA A 139 -1.59 -1.72 -11.56
C ALA A 139 -0.21 -1.48 -12.19
N SER A 140 -0.14 -1.00 -13.44
CA SER A 140 1.12 -0.70 -14.13
C SER A 140 1.93 0.44 -13.50
N LYS A 141 1.30 1.25 -12.64
CA LYS A 141 1.96 2.34 -11.89
C LYS A 141 2.53 1.87 -10.56
N VAL A 142 2.31 0.62 -10.18
CA VAL A 142 2.79 0.04 -8.93
C VAL A 142 3.81 -1.04 -9.23
N ALA A 143 5.01 -0.86 -8.70
CA ALA A 143 6.03 -1.89 -8.71
C ALA A 143 5.95 -2.66 -7.39
N ALA A 144 5.44 -3.89 -7.49
CA ALA A 144 5.48 -4.84 -6.39
C ALA A 144 6.89 -5.40 -6.23
N ALA A 145 7.26 -5.80 -5.03
CA ALA A 145 8.38 -6.72 -4.87
C ALA A 145 8.13 -7.96 -5.73
N THR A 146 9.17 -8.44 -6.36
CA THR A 146 9.16 -9.71 -7.08
C THR A 146 8.84 -10.85 -6.12
N SER A 147 8.96 -12.09 -6.53
CA SER A 147 8.53 -13.27 -5.77
C SER A 147 9.04 -13.39 -4.31
N ALA A 148 10.09 -12.65 -3.93
CA ALA A 148 10.63 -12.68 -2.58
C ALA A 148 11.40 -11.40 -2.25
N THR A 149 11.22 -10.88 -1.03
CA THR A 149 11.98 -9.73 -0.49
C THR A 149 12.77 -10.19 0.73
N GLN A 150 14.08 -10.01 0.71
CA GLN A 150 14.96 -10.37 1.83
C GLN A 150 15.17 -9.15 2.74
N LEU A 151 14.89 -9.34 4.01
CA LEU A 151 15.18 -8.40 5.09
C LEU A 151 16.31 -8.95 5.94
N THR A 152 17.41 -8.23 6.04
CA THR A 152 18.49 -8.61 6.97
C THR A 152 18.00 -8.46 8.41
N THR A 153 18.22 -9.47 9.26
CA THR A 153 17.81 -9.43 10.67
C THR A 153 18.84 -8.69 11.55
N ASP A 154 19.26 -7.50 11.11
CA ASP A 154 20.27 -6.67 11.78
C ASP A 154 19.70 -5.48 12.54
N GLY A 155 18.43 -5.17 12.33
CA GLY A 155 17.78 -3.99 12.90
C GLY A 155 18.23 -2.66 12.27
N ALA A 156 18.99 -2.69 11.17
CA ALA A 156 19.56 -1.49 10.54
C ALA A 156 19.17 -1.34 9.07
N THR A 157 19.10 -2.46 8.33
CA THR A 157 18.89 -2.43 6.88
C THR A 157 17.41 -2.28 6.54
N THR A 158 17.08 -1.19 5.85
CA THR A 158 15.72 -0.93 5.34
C THR A 158 15.65 -1.31 3.86
N VAL A 159 14.63 -2.05 3.47
CA VAL A 159 14.43 -2.56 2.11
C VAL A 159 13.11 -2.08 1.55
N PRO A 160 13.07 -1.45 0.36
CA PRO A 160 11.83 -1.15 -0.36
C PRO A 160 11.09 -2.43 -0.74
N VAL A 161 9.78 -2.47 -0.46
CA VAL A 161 8.94 -3.65 -0.68
C VAL A 161 7.86 -3.38 -1.72
N LEU A 162 7.28 -2.20 -1.71
CA LEU A 162 6.21 -1.81 -2.61
C LEU A 162 6.39 -0.34 -2.96
N THR A 163 6.36 -0.01 -4.24
CA THR A 163 6.48 1.37 -4.70
C THR A 163 5.39 1.70 -5.71
N ALA A 164 4.98 2.95 -5.75
CA ALA A 164 4.19 3.47 -6.84
C ALA A 164 4.89 4.67 -7.46
N SER A 165 4.78 4.80 -8.78
CA SER A 165 5.14 6.02 -9.49
C SER A 165 4.08 7.10 -9.22
N ASP A 166 4.33 8.28 -9.71
CA ASP A 166 3.40 9.40 -9.72
C ASP A 166 1.99 9.05 -10.23
N ASP A 167 1.02 9.85 -9.93
CA ASP A 167 -0.40 9.73 -10.35
C ASP A 167 -1.08 8.43 -9.93
N SER A 168 -0.76 7.89 -8.78
CA SER A 168 -1.25 6.58 -8.37
C SER A 168 -2.55 6.59 -7.57
N ASN A 169 -3.23 7.71 -7.36
CA ASN A 169 -4.48 7.85 -6.58
C ASN A 169 -5.33 6.58 -6.53
N GLN A 170 -4.94 5.60 -5.72
CA GLN A 170 -5.54 4.27 -5.69
C GLN A 170 -5.27 3.54 -4.37
N SER A 171 -6.09 2.53 -4.11
CA SER A 171 -5.79 1.55 -3.07
C SER A 171 -5.04 0.37 -3.66
N VAL A 172 -3.98 -0.03 -3.01
CA VAL A 172 -3.10 -1.13 -3.42
C VAL A 172 -2.98 -2.13 -2.29
N SER A 173 -3.00 -3.40 -2.61
CA SER A 173 -2.79 -4.49 -1.66
C SER A 173 -1.93 -5.57 -2.27
N GLN A 174 -0.88 -5.97 -1.58
CA GLN A 174 -0.04 -7.10 -1.94
C GLN A 174 -0.09 -8.18 -0.87
N ALA A 175 -0.41 -9.39 -1.27
CA ALA A 175 -0.40 -10.53 -0.37
C ALA A 175 1.05 -10.91 0.02
N VAL A 176 1.22 -11.39 1.24
CA VAL A 176 2.46 -12.04 1.72
C VAL A 176 2.08 -13.46 2.12
N THR A 177 2.52 -14.44 1.36
CA THR A 177 2.05 -15.83 1.49
C THR A 177 2.74 -16.59 2.62
N SER A 178 3.99 -16.26 2.90
CA SER A 178 4.76 -16.81 4.00
C SER A 178 6.01 -15.97 4.27
N ALA A 179 6.69 -16.24 5.35
CA ALA A 179 8.05 -15.77 5.58
C ALA A 179 8.99 -16.96 5.76
N THR A 180 10.24 -16.80 5.38
CA THR A 180 11.29 -17.81 5.57
C THR A 180 12.47 -17.18 6.29
N LEU A 181 12.81 -17.67 7.48
CA LEU A 181 14.05 -17.32 8.15
C LEU A 181 15.17 -18.17 7.57
N THR A 182 16.13 -17.54 6.92
CA THR A 182 17.37 -18.20 6.47
C THR A 182 18.49 -17.85 7.44
N THR A 183 19.09 -18.87 8.04
CA THR A 183 20.23 -18.68 8.94
C THR A 183 21.54 -18.94 8.20
N GLY A 184 22.57 -18.17 8.52
CA GLY A 184 23.92 -18.38 8.02
C GLY A 184 24.54 -19.67 8.58
N ALA A 185 25.51 -20.23 7.86
CA ALA A 185 26.28 -21.38 8.35
C ALA A 185 26.99 -21.00 9.68
N GLY A 186 26.92 -21.90 10.63
CA GLY A 186 27.49 -21.70 11.98
C GLY A 186 26.58 -20.95 12.96
N GLN A 187 25.38 -20.48 12.52
CA GLN A 187 24.42 -19.86 13.43
C GLN A 187 23.86 -20.89 14.40
N VAL A 188 24.19 -20.73 15.67
CA VAL A 188 23.63 -21.60 16.72
C VAL A 188 22.22 -21.15 17.06
N ILE A 189 21.26 -22.06 16.97
CA ILE A 189 19.89 -21.86 17.42
C ILE A 189 19.63 -22.73 18.62
N ASN A 190 19.27 -22.14 19.74
CA ASN A 190 18.88 -22.86 20.95
C ASN A 190 17.36 -23.12 20.91
N ALA A 191 16.95 -24.22 21.57
CA ALA A 191 15.52 -24.45 21.76
C ALA A 191 14.92 -23.34 22.66
N GLY A 192 13.85 -22.69 22.19
CA GLY A 192 13.20 -21.62 22.94
C GLY A 192 12.35 -20.72 22.05
N HIS A 193 11.83 -19.69 22.66
CA HIS A 193 10.97 -18.71 21.99
C HIS A 193 11.79 -17.49 21.57
N TYR A 194 11.82 -17.22 20.28
CA TYR A 194 12.47 -16.05 19.69
C TYR A 194 11.41 -15.02 19.27
N THR A 195 11.69 -13.76 19.53
CA THR A 195 10.85 -12.63 19.13
C THR A 195 11.66 -11.60 18.39
N GLY A 196 11.03 -10.94 17.46
CA GLY A 196 11.56 -9.81 16.72
C GLY A 196 10.40 -8.99 16.15
N THR A 197 10.75 -7.89 15.48
CA THR A 197 9.78 -6.98 14.87
C THR A 197 10.15 -6.71 13.42
N ILE A 198 9.14 -6.50 12.59
CA ILE A 198 9.32 -5.86 11.28
C ILE A 198 8.71 -4.46 11.38
N THR A 199 9.53 -3.45 11.19
CA THR A 199 9.08 -2.06 11.11
C THR A 199 8.74 -1.72 9.67
N TRP A 200 7.52 -1.28 9.46
CA TRP A 200 6.99 -0.87 8.17
C TRP A 200 6.89 0.65 8.11
N THR A 201 7.42 1.23 7.06
CA THR A 201 7.36 2.69 6.84
C THR A 201 6.83 2.98 5.45
N ILE A 202 6.04 4.06 5.34
CA ILE A 202 5.63 4.60 4.06
C ILE A 202 6.20 6.00 3.90
N SER A 203 6.74 6.30 2.74
CA SER A 203 7.29 7.62 2.38
C SER A 203 6.65 8.12 1.09
N ASN A 204 6.41 9.42 1.04
CA ASN A 204 5.88 10.12 -0.14
C ASN A 204 7.03 10.43 -1.12
N ALA A 205 7.65 9.38 -1.64
CA ALA A 205 8.67 9.45 -2.68
C ALA A 205 8.76 8.09 -3.37
N ALA A 206 8.76 8.06 -4.68
CA ALA A 206 8.97 6.84 -5.43
C ALA A 206 10.39 6.31 -5.19
N GLY A 207 10.47 5.06 -4.78
CA GLY A 207 11.74 4.33 -4.66
C GLY A 207 11.86 3.27 -5.76
N THR A 208 12.95 2.52 -5.73
CA THR A 208 13.15 1.36 -6.61
C THR A 208 13.04 0.09 -5.78
N VAL A 209 12.13 -0.79 -6.14
CA VAL A 209 12.05 -2.15 -5.58
C VAL A 209 13.07 -3.01 -6.28
N LYS A 210 13.85 -3.77 -5.51
CA LYS A 210 14.85 -4.72 -6.01
C LYS A 210 14.26 -6.10 -6.21
#